data_f195cad3de061d0e92928fc18a4e101d
#
_entry.id   f195cad3de061d0e92928fc18a4e101d
#
_cell.length_a   1.000
_cell.length_b   1.000
_cell.length_c   1.000
_cell.angle_alpha   90.00
_cell.angle_beta   90.00
_cell.angle_gamma   90.00
#
_symmetry.space_group_name_H-M   'P 1'
#
loop_
_entity.id
_entity.type
_entity.pdbx_description
1 polymer ?
#
loop_
_entity_poly.entity_id
_entity_poly.type
_entity_poly.pdbx_seq_one_letter_code
_entity_poly.pdbx_strand_id
1 'polypeptide(L)'
;TTPAPTAVQVPKLKVSYDAKNGNATLNWTPVEYTFQYYIYRYDTATKKYKCVSKVDQNTTSYKLESPAGRTVKYKVRVRTLAGIYTDQYSKKSNTVTVQGRPGNVSDVYKKKKGKNLTFKWTKAKGAQGYILYRYDENARKYRKIKTKKWECYILYR
;
A
#
# COMPACT_ATOMS: atom_id res chain seq x y z
N THR A 1 -38.19 17.91 -14.72
CA THR A 1 -36.94 18.31 -14.01
C THR A 1 -36.70 17.36 -12.87
N THR A 2 -35.70 16.49 -12.99
CA THR A 2 -35.30 15.57 -11.92
C THR A 2 -34.81 16.40 -10.73
N PRO A 3 -35.38 16.29 -9.53
CA PRO A 3 -34.88 17.03 -8.39
C PRO A 3 -33.45 16.61 -8.07
N ALA A 4 -32.63 17.59 -7.69
CA ALA A 4 -31.26 17.35 -7.30
C ALA A 4 -31.18 16.37 -6.15
N PRO A 5 -30.16 15.45 -6.14
CA PRO A 5 -30.01 14.55 -5.03
C PRO A 5 -29.69 15.34 -3.75
N THR A 6 -30.47 15.09 -2.72
CA THR A 6 -30.39 15.78 -1.42
C THR A 6 -29.05 15.57 -0.71
N ALA A 7 -28.25 14.59 -1.13
CA ALA A 7 -26.92 14.29 -0.59
C ALA A 7 -26.00 13.73 -1.67
N VAL A 8 -24.75 14.20 -1.67
CA VAL A 8 -23.71 13.69 -2.59
C VAL A 8 -23.35 12.26 -2.24
N GLN A 9 -23.39 11.37 -3.24
CA GLN A 9 -23.03 9.97 -3.08
C GLN A 9 -21.58 9.82 -2.56
N VAL A 10 -21.38 8.88 -1.66
CA VAL A 10 -20.06 8.60 -1.06
C VAL A 10 -19.35 7.52 -1.88
N PRO A 11 -18.14 7.79 -2.42
CA PRO A 11 -17.40 6.78 -3.16
C PRO A 11 -17.01 5.60 -2.27
N LYS A 12 -17.06 4.37 -2.81
CA LYS A 12 -16.57 3.15 -2.13
C LYS A 12 -15.12 2.93 -2.52
N LEU A 13 -14.22 2.94 -1.55
CA LEU A 13 -12.78 2.83 -1.75
C LEU A 13 -12.32 1.39 -1.54
N LYS A 14 -11.43 0.92 -2.43
CA LYS A 14 -10.73 -0.36 -2.36
C LYS A 14 -9.23 -0.14 -2.61
N VAL A 15 -8.40 -1.08 -2.20
CA VAL A 15 -6.97 -1.13 -2.52
C VAL A 15 -6.64 -2.40 -3.26
N SER A 16 -5.83 -2.30 -4.30
CA SER A 16 -5.22 -3.42 -5.02
C SER A 16 -3.70 -3.30 -4.97
N TYR A 17 -3.01 -4.42 -5.17
CA TYR A 17 -1.55 -4.48 -5.14
C TYR A 17 -1.04 -5.12 -6.42
N ASP A 18 0.01 -4.54 -6.99
CA ASP A 18 0.74 -5.13 -8.09
C ASP A 18 1.51 -6.37 -7.60
N ALA A 19 1.27 -7.51 -8.23
CA ALA A 19 1.88 -8.79 -7.85
C ALA A 19 3.41 -8.82 -8.05
N LYS A 20 3.96 -8.02 -8.96
CA LYS A 20 5.39 -7.99 -9.28
C LYS A 20 6.18 -7.12 -8.31
N ASN A 21 5.67 -5.94 -7.99
CA ASN A 21 6.42 -4.94 -7.23
C ASN A 21 5.75 -4.57 -5.89
N GLY A 22 4.53 -5.06 -5.62
CA GLY A 22 3.78 -4.80 -4.39
C GLY A 22 3.32 -3.34 -4.23
N ASN A 23 3.38 -2.53 -5.30
CA ASN A 23 2.85 -1.18 -5.26
C ASN A 23 1.32 -1.22 -5.10
N ALA A 24 0.80 -0.33 -4.29
CA ALA A 24 -0.62 -0.23 -4.06
C ALA A 24 -1.28 0.76 -5.02
N THR A 25 -2.51 0.45 -5.40
CA THR A 25 -3.38 1.37 -6.14
C THR A 25 -4.70 1.49 -5.37
N LEU A 26 -5.09 2.71 -5.06
CA LEU A 26 -6.43 3.02 -4.59
C LEU A 26 -7.38 3.01 -5.79
N ASN A 27 -8.55 2.40 -5.63
CA ASN A 27 -9.60 2.38 -6.64
C ASN A 27 -10.92 2.72 -5.94
N TRP A 28 -11.77 3.51 -6.59
CA TRP A 28 -13.07 3.87 -6.01
C TRP A 28 -14.18 3.86 -7.06
N THR A 29 -15.40 3.73 -6.58
CA THR A 29 -16.58 3.80 -7.44
C THR A 29 -16.76 5.22 -7.97
N PRO A 30 -17.04 5.40 -9.27
CA PRO A 30 -17.37 6.71 -9.81
C PRO A 30 -18.65 7.25 -9.13
N VAL A 31 -18.72 8.57 -9.04
CA VAL A 31 -19.87 9.30 -8.51
C VAL A 31 -20.32 10.28 -9.58
N GLU A 32 -21.63 10.31 -9.83
CA GLU A 32 -22.22 11.23 -10.81
C GLU A 32 -22.05 12.69 -10.41
N TYR A 33 -21.99 13.56 -11.40
CA TYR A 33 -21.81 15.01 -11.23
C TYR A 33 -20.52 15.40 -10.50
N THR A 34 -19.52 14.51 -10.48
CA THR A 34 -18.21 14.79 -9.88
C THR A 34 -17.49 15.88 -10.64
N PHE A 35 -16.95 16.84 -9.92
CA PHE A 35 -15.94 17.77 -10.44
C PHE A 35 -14.53 17.26 -10.16
N GLN A 36 -14.29 16.81 -8.93
CA GLN A 36 -12.95 16.43 -8.49
C GLN A 36 -13.02 15.45 -7.32
N TYR A 37 -12.07 14.50 -7.28
CA TYR A 37 -11.85 13.64 -6.13
C TYR A 37 -10.67 14.13 -5.30
N TYR A 38 -10.80 14.00 -3.99
CA TYR A 38 -9.80 14.37 -3.00
C TYR A 38 -9.32 13.13 -2.28
N ILE A 39 -8.01 12.84 -2.34
CA ILE A 39 -7.39 11.71 -1.67
C ILE A 39 -6.83 12.17 -0.33
N TYR A 40 -7.25 11.53 0.73
CA TYR A 40 -6.84 11.83 2.09
C TYR A 40 -5.98 10.71 2.65
N ARG A 41 -4.87 11.09 3.29
CA ARG A 41 -3.99 10.20 4.04
C ARG A 41 -4.08 10.52 5.53
N TYR A 42 -4.11 9.46 6.36
CA TYR A 42 -4.07 9.63 7.81
C TYR A 42 -2.66 10.05 8.24
N ASP A 43 -2.58 11.14 8.97
CA ASP A 43 -1.37 11.67 9.58
C ASP A 43 -1.36 11.23 11.06
N THR A 44 -0.39 10.39 11.42
CA THR A 44 -0.26 9.84 12.77
C THR A 44 0.17 10.87 13.80
N ALA A 45 0.89 11.91 13.39
CA ALA A 45 1.35 12.97 14.29
C ALA A 45 0.19 13.88 14.72
N THR A 46 -0.66 14.26 13.78
CA THR A 46 -1.83 15.12 14.05
C THR A 46 -3.11 14.35 14.32
N LYS A 47 -3.10 13.01 14.17
CA LYS A 47 -4.27 12.12 14.30
C LYS A 47 -5.44 12.54 13.40
N LYS A 48 -5.17 13.15 12.25
CA LYS A 48 -6.18 13.66 11.29
C LYS A 48 -5.91 13.16 9.87
N TYR A 49 -6.95 13.13 9.05
CA TYR A 49 -6.82 12.89 7.61
C TYR A 49 -6.48 14.20 6.90
N LYS A 50 -5.34 14.24 6.23
CA LYS A 50 -4.89 15.37 5.39
C LYS A 50 -5.08 15.05 3.92
N CYS A 51 -5.55 16.01 3.12
CA CYS A 51 -5.62 15.88 1.68
C CYS A 51 -4.19 15.85 1.12
N VAL A 52 -3.85 14.80 0.37
CA VAL A 52 -2.53 14.59 -0.21
C VAL A 52 -2.52 14.71 -1.73
N SER A 53 -3.69 14.57 -2.36
CA SER A 53 -3.83 14.74 -3.81
C SER A 53 -5.27 15.07 -4.18
N LYS A 54 -5.42 15.68 -5.34
CA LYS A 54 -6.70 15.94 -6.01
C LYS A 54 -6.58 15.42 -7.43
N VAL A 55 -7.62 14.75 -7.92
CA VAL A 55 -7.68 14.22 -9.29
C VAL A 55 -9.00 14.59 -9.93
N ASP A 56 -9.03 14.59 -11.25
CA ASP A 56 -10.20 14.98 -12.03
C ASP A 56 -11.36 13.98 -11.91
N GLN A 57 -12.49 14.36 -12.47
CA GLN A 57 -13.75 13.60 -12.45
C GLN A 57 -13.67 12.23 -13.12
N ASN A 58 -12.78 12.06 -14.12
CA ASN A 58 -12.64 10.82 -14.89
C ASN A 58 -11.68 9.82 -14.22
N THR A 59 -10.94 10.27 -13.22
CA THR A 59 -9.96 9.47 -12.50
C THR A 59 -10.63 8.73 -11.35
N THR A 60 -10.66 7.40 -11.41
CA THR A 60 -11.20 6.52 -10.35
C THR A 60 -10.12 5.63 -9.70
N SER A 61 -8.86 5.92 -9.97
CA SER A 61 -7.74 5.21 -9.38
C SER A 61 -6.57 6.16 -9.06
N TYR A 62 -5.75 5.77 -8.09
CA TYR A 62 -4.57 6.53 -7.68
C TYR A 62 -3.46 5.59 -7.25
N LYS A 63 -2.34 5.62 -7.98
CA LYS A 63 -1.16 4.82 -7.66
C LYS A 63 -0.44 5.41 -6.45
N LEU A 64 -0.06 4.54 -5.53
CA LEU A 64 0.67 4.91 -4.32
C LEU A 64 2.10 4.39 -4.39
N GLU A 65 3.04 5.26 -4.06
CA GLU A 65 4.36 4.80 -3.65
C GLU A 65 4.24 4.24 -2.23
N SER A 66 4.37 2.92 -2.11
CA SER A 66 4.29 2.27 -0.81
C SER A 66 5.56 2.54 -0.01
N PRO A 67 5.50 3.34 1.05
CA PRO A 67 6.68 3.60 1.87
C PRO A 67 7.09 2.31 2.60
N ALA A 68 8.39 1.99 2.54
CA ALA A 68 8.94 0.81 3.19
C ALA A 68 8.60 0.78 4.69
N GLY A 69 8.02 -0.33 5.16
CA GLY A 69 7.77 -0.61 6.56
C GLY A 69 6.67 0.19 7.24
N ARG A 70 5.76 0.80 6.50
CA ARG A 70 4.66 1.59 7.08
C ARG A 70 3.30 1.10 6.61
N THR A 71 2.38 1.00 7.54
CA THR A 71 0.95 0.85 7.25
C THR A 71 0.31 2.24 7.23
N VAL A 72 -0.38 2.58 6.15
CA VAL A 72 -0.99 3.91 5.97
C VAL A 72 -2.47 3.78 5.64
N LYS A 73 -3.30 4.64 6.24
CA LYS A 73 -4.74 4.66 6.01
C LYS A 73 -5.11 5.78 5.04
N TYR A 74 -6.03 5.46 4.13
CA TYR A 74 -6.53 6.39 3.13
C TYR A 74 -8.06 6.46 3.11
N LYS A 75 -8.58 7.59 2.65
CA LYS A 75 -9.96 7.85 2.32
C LYS A 75 -10.04 8.70 1.06
N VAL A 76 -11.17 8.64 0.36
CA VAL A 76 -11.48 9.50 -0.78
C VAL A 76 -12.75 10.30 -0.47
N ARG A 77 -12.86 11.49 -1.02
CA ARG A 77 -14.02 12.35 -0.95
C ARG A 77 -14.25 12.94 -2.34
N VAL A 78 -15.50 13.15 -2.70
CA VAL A 78 -15.87 13.82 -3.95
C VAL A 78 -16.33 15.25 -3.68
N ARG A 79 -16.03 16.13 -4.62
CA ARG A 79 -16.63 17.45 -4.77
C ARG A 79 -17.44 17.44 -6.07
N THR A 80 -18.69 17.87 -5.99
CA THR A 80 -19.56 18.05 -7.15
C THR A 80 -19.47 19.49 -7.66
N LEU A 81 -19.77 19.70 -8.94
CA LEU A 81 -19.90 21.05 -9.51
C LEU A 81 -21.09 21.78 -8.92
N ALA A 82 -20.88 23.06 -8.62
CA ALA A 82 -21.95 24.01 -8.44
C ALA A 82 -22.44 24.49 -9.82
N GLY A 83 -23.42 23.82 -10.35
CA GLY A 83 -24.17 24.37 -11.47
C GLY A 83 -25.43 24.97 -10.90
N ILE A 84 -26.52 24.26 -11.01
CA ILE A 84 -27.79 24.51 -10.27
C ILE A 84 -27.61 24.21 -8.76
N TYR A 85 -26.44 23.68 -8.34
CA TYR A 85 -26.13 23.16 -7.01
C TYR A 85 -24.93 23.90 -6.43
N THR A 86 -25.03 24.32 -5.19
CA THR A 86 -23.89 24.81 -4.42
C THR A 86 -22.78 23.75 -4.35
N ASP A 87 -21.53 24.16 -4.42
CA ASP A 87 -20.37 23.30 -4.22
C ASP A 87 -20.55 22.36 -3.03
N GLN A 88 -20.84 21.10 -3.30
CA GLN A 88 -21.09 20.12 -2.25
C GLN A 88 -19.98 19.08 -2.19
N TYR A 89 -19.64 18.71 -0.98
CA TYR A 89 -18.71 17.65 -0.71
C TYR A 89 -19.44 16.43 -0.14
N SER A 90 -19.14 15.25 -0.64
CA SER A 90 -19.60 14.03 0.01
C SER A 90 -19.00 13.88 1.41
N LYS A 91 -19.54 12.98 2.21
CA LYS A 91 -18.78 12.41 3.34
C LYS A 91 -17.51 11.70 2.81
N LYS A 92 -16.49 11.54 3.64
CA LYS A 92 -15.32 10.74 3.27
C LYS A 92 -15.72 9.26 3.13
N SER A 93 -15.12 8.55 2.17
CA SER A 93 -15.33 7.11 1.95
C SER A 93 -15.01 6.27 3.19
N ASN A 94 -15.26 4.96 3.08
CA ASN A 94 -14.67 3.98 3.99
C ASN A 94 -13.15 4.13 4.04
N THR A 95 -12.55 3.69 5.14
CA THR A 95 -11.08 3.65 5.29
C THR A 95 -10.54 2.40 4.62
N VAL A 96 -9.50 2.55 3.80
CA VAL A 96 -8.63 1.43 3.41
C VAL A 96 -7.29 1.54 4.09
N THR A 97 -6.70 0.39 4.40
CA THR A 97 -5.38 0.29 5.00
C THR A 97 -4.42 -0.27 3.96
N VAL A 98 -3.43 0.54 3.59
CA VAL A 98 -2.37 0.15 2.67
C VAL A 98 -1.18 -0.34 3.46
N GLN A 99 -0.78 -1.59 3.22
CA GLN A 99 0.42 -2.15 3.83
C GLN A 99 1.63 -1.75 3.00
N GLY A 100 2.62 -1.16 3.64
CA GLY A 100 3.89 -0.87 3.02
C GLY A 100 4.72 -2.14 2.80
N ARG A 101 5.56 -2.11 1.76
CA ARG A 101 6.53 -3.18 1.54
C ARG A 101 7.58 -3.19 2.64
N PRO A 102 8.14 -4.37 3.01
CA PRO A 102 9.34 -4.41 3.85
C PRO A 102 10.47 -3.65 3.18
N GLY A 103 11.34 -3.06 4.01
CA GLY A 103 12.62 -2.53 3.52
C GLY A 103 13.50 -3.63 2.93
N ASN A 104 14.52 -3.24 2.19
CA ASN A 104 15.49 -4.18 1.65
C ASN A 104 16.29 -4.84 2.77
N VAL A 105 16.67 -6.09 2.55
CA VAL A 105 17.66 -6.76 3.39
C VAL A 105 19.04 -6.19 3.08
N SER A 106 19.77 -5.79 4.10
CA SER A 106 21.14 -5.29 3.99
C SER A 106 22.10 -6.04 4.91
N ASP A 107 23.37 -5.75 4.77
CA ASP A 107 24.46 -6.29 5.62
C ASP A 107 24.41 -7.80 5.78
N VAL A 108 24.12 -8.48 4.68
CA VAL A 108 24.09 -9.95 4.67
C VAL A 108 25.50 -10.49 4.79
N TYR A 109 25.72 -11.22 5.86
CA TYR A 109 27.02 -11.84 6.04
C TYR A 109 26.91 -13.33 6.36
N LYS A 110 27.93 -14.09 5.96
CA LYS A 110 27.97 -15.54 6.02
C LYS A 110 29.18 -16.01 6.84
N LYS A 111 28.95 -16.96 7.76
CA LYS A 111 30.01 -17.64 8.51
C LYS A 111 29.90 -19.15 8.33
N LYS A 112 31.00 -19.81 8.00
CA LYS A 112 31.12 -21.28 7.93
C LYS A 112 31.84 -21.82 9.16
N LYS A 113 31.29 -22.88 9.76
CA LYS A 113 31.98 -23.65 10.83
C LYS A 113 31.70 -25.14 10.59
N GLY A 114 32.71 -25.87 10.13
CA GLY A 114 32.55 -27.26 9.69
C GLY A 114 31.54 -27.36 8.54
N LYS A 115 30.53 -28.22 8.68
CA LYS A 115 29.43 -28.39 7.71
C LYS A 115 28.34 -27.33 7.83
N ASN A 116 28.41 -26.47 8.86
CA ASN A 116 27.35 -25.49 9.14
C ASN A 116 27.63 -24.15 8.48
N LEU A 117 26.60 -23.59 7.87
CA LEU A 117 26.57 -22.23 7.34
C LEU A 117 25.59 -21.38 8.13
N THR A 118 26.07 -20.26 8.67
CA THR A 118 25.20 -19.26 9.32
C THR A 118 25.12 -18.02 8.45
N PHE A 119 23.91 -17.60 8.14
CA PHE A 119 23.64 -16.32 7.48
C PHE A 119 23.06 -15.36 8.51
N LYS A 120 23.54 -14.13 8.54
CA LYS A 120 23.00 -13.04 9.35
C LYS A 120 22.77 -11.82 8.46
N TRP A 121 21.84 -10.99 8.81
CA TRP A 121 21.54 -9.74 8.11
C TRP A 121 20.93 -8.70 9.05
N THR A 122 20.94 -7.43 8.64
CA THR A 122 20.27 -6.36 9.36
C THR A 122 18.76 -6.48 9.20
N LYS A 123 18.00 -6.26 10.28
CA LYS A 123 16.55 -6.33 10.29
C LYS A 123 15.96 -5.31 9.32
N ALA A 124 15.27 -5.79 8.29
CA ALA A 124 14.56 -4.93 7.36
C ALA A 124 13.32 -4.30 8.03
N LYS A 125 13.14 -3.00 7.86
CA LYS A 125 12.00 -2.26 8.43
C LYS A 125 10.69 -2.82 7.90
N GLY A 126 9.76 -3.17 8.81
CA GLY A 126 8.45 -3.72 8.45
C GLY A 126 8.44 -5.19 8.03
N ALA A 127 9.59 -5.86 8.02
CA ALA A 127 9.62 -7.30 7.74
C ALA A 127 8.99 -8.10 8.88
N GLN A 128 8.12 -9.04 8.52
CA GLN A 128 7.49 -9.99 9.45
C GLN A 128 8.20 -11.35 9.47
N GLY A 129 9.13 -11.54 8.57
CA GLY A 129 9.94 -12.74 8.44
C GLY A 129 10.83 -12.69 7.21
N TYR A 130 11.62 -13.72 7.03
CA TYR A 130 12.61 -13.83 5.97
C TYR A 130 12.54 -15.21 5.33
N ILE A 131 12.82 -15.26 4.04
CA ILE A 131 12.91 -16.49 3.28
C ILE A 131 14.31 -16.55 2.69
N LEU A 132 15.02 -17.64 2.96
CA LEU A 132 16.32 -17.92 2.35
C LEU A 132 16.11 -18.75 1.10
N TYR A 133 16.68 -18.29 0.00
CA TYR A 133 16.72 -19.00 -1.28
C TYR A 133 18.15 -19.41 -1.61
N ARG A 134 18.30 -20.55 -2.29
CA ARG A 134 19.54 -21.01 -2.93
C ARG A 134 19.34 -21.08 -4.43
N TYR A 135 20.30 -20.59 -5.17
CA TYR A 135 20.33 -20.79 -6.63
C TYR A 135 20.60 -22.25 -6.94
N ASP A 136 19.82 -22.83 -7.81
CA ASP A 136 19.97 -24.18 -8.33
C ASP A 136 20.51 -24.08 -9.77
N GLU A 137 21.76 -24.41 -9.95
CA GLU A 137 22.49 -24.33 -11.22
C GLU A 137 21.81 -25.14 -12.33
N ASN A 138 21.36 -26.38 -12.00
CA ASN A 138 20.73 -27.27 -12.96
C ASN A 138 19.37 -26.75 -13.42
N ALA A 139 18.59 -26.23 -12.51
CA ALA A 139 17.27 -25.67 -12.79
C ALA A 139 17.32 -24.18 -13.20
N ARG A 140 18.47 -23.52 -13.15
CA ARG A 140 18.68 -22.09 -13.41
C ARG A 140 17.67 -21.18 -12.70
N LYS A 141 17.34 -21.51 -11.45
CA LYS A 141 16.36 -20.75 -10.65
C LYS A 141 16.66 -20.81 -9.15
N TYR A 142 16.14 -19.82 -8.44
CA TYR A 142 16.19 -19.82 -6.98
C TYR A 142 15.15 -20.77 -6.39
N ARG A 143 15.59 -21.66 -5.49
CA ARG A 143 14.72 -22.53 -4.69
C ARG A 143 14.70 -22.09 -3.24
N LYS A 144 13.50 -22.00 -2.68
CA LYS A 144 13.32 -21.73 -1.24
C LYS A 144 13.90 -22.88 -0.42
N ILE A 145 14.75 -22.56 0.53
CA ILE A 145 15.36 -23.55 1.43
C ILE A 145 14.91 -23.41 2.88
N LYS A 146 14.61 -22.20 3.35
CA LYS A 146 14.19 -21.98 4.73
C LYS A 146 13.36 -20.70 4.91
N THR A 147 12.40 -20.74 5.85
CA THR A 147 11.66 -19.57 6.29
C THR A 147 11.90 -19.35 7.78
N LYS A 148 12.08 -18.09 8.18
CA LYS A 148 12.17 -17.67 9.58
C LYS A 148 11.24 -16.49 9.85
N LYS A 149 10.48 -16.54 10.95
CA LYS A 149 9.69 -15.41 11.46
C LYS A 149 10.55 -14.64 12.46
N TRP A 150 10.61 -13.32 12.31
CA TRP A 150 11.22 -12.37 13.27
C TRP A 150 12.73 -12.47 13.50
N GLU A 151 13.39 -13.54 13.02
CA GLU A 151 14.82 -13.75 13.22
C GLU A 151 15.63 -13.26 12.03
N CYS A 152 16.75 -12.60 12.30
CA CYS A 152 17.69 -12.09 11.30
C CYS A 152 18.90 -13.02 11.10
N TYR A 153 18.76 -14.30 11.41
CA TYR A 153 19.78 -15.29 11.13
C TYR A 153 19.17 -16.64 10.75
N ILE A 154 19.88 -17.41 9.97
CA ILE A 154 19.55 -18.79 9.59
C ILE A 154 20.79 -19.65 9.72
N LEU A 155 20.66 -20.76 10.44
CA LEU A 155 21.64 -21.85 10.44
C LEU A 155 21.22 -22.88 9.38
N TYR A 156 22.11 -23.14 8.44
CA TYR A 156 21.95 -24.14 7.37
C TYR A 156 23.01 -25.25 7.57
N ARG A 157 22.56 -26.51 7.63
CA ARG A 157 23.40 -27.69 7.79
C ARG A 157 23.54 -28.43 6.46
#